data_c7bffa6741402e52475781e54149929a
#
_entry.id   c7bffa6741402e52475781e54149929a
#
_cell.length_a   1.000
_cell.length_b   1.000
_cell.length_c   1.000
_cell.angle_alpha   90.00
_cell.angle_beta   90.00
_cell.angle_gamma   90.00
#
_symmetry.space_group_name_H-M   'P 1'
#
loop_
_entity.id
_entity.type
_entity.pdbx_description
1 polymer ?
#
loop_
_entity_poly.entity_id
_entity_poly.type
_entity_poly.pdbx_seq_one_letter_code
_entity_poly.pdbx_strand_id
1 'polypeptide(L)'
;LVLNGYLLLNLIIGWNVLEAERNGTHYPFWLKPLIYLSIPFAVSIHTVTAYLYCGLPGRGFWMTAILAPRFLSSAFAAGPALLILLCLLIRKTTNFDPGREQIQSLAKIVAYAICVNVFFLLCEVFVAFYSNIPEHKDHLIYLFAGLHGHGVLVPWMWASMILMVIGIILTVTPATRRNETTLMVACIAIFIGTWIDKGLGMISGGFVPNPLHEIHEYVPTPLEIILTLGVYAVGALIITLLFKMAVSVKEEVRA
;
A
#
# COMPACT_ATOMS: atom_id res chain seq x y z
N LEU A 1 -17.15 6.84 -7.43
CA LEU A 1 -18.27 6.07 -6.88
C LEU A 1 -17.77 4.96 -5.96
N VAL A 2 -16.83 4.09 -6.41
CA VAL A 2 -16.29 2.95 -5.63
C VAL A 2 -15.62 3.41 -4.34
N LEU A 3 -14.74 4.42 -4.40
CA LEU A 3 -14.03 4.94 -3.23
C LEU A 3 -14.98 5.51 -2.16
N ASN A 4 -15.94 6.33 -2.58
CA ASN A 4 -16.93 6.92 -1.66
C ASN A 4 -17.88 5.85 -1.10
N GLY A 5 -18.30 4.89 -1.93
CA GLY A 5 -19.11 3.77 -1.51
C GLY A 5 -18.41 2.91 -0.45
N TYR A 6 -17.12 2.62 -0.65
CA TYR A 6 -16.32 1.88 0.32
C TYR A 6 -16.13 2.65 1.64
N LEU A 7 -15.89 3.97 1.57
CA LEU A 7 -15.79 4.81 2.76
C LEU A 7 -17.08 4.77 3.58
N LEU A 8 -18.23 5.02 2.95
CA LEU A 8 -19.54 4.99 3.60
C LEU A 8 -19.83 3.60 4.20
N LEU A 9 -19.54 2.54 3.46
CA LEU A 9 -19.74 1.17 3.90
C LEU A 9 -18.93 0.88 5.18
N ASN A 10 -17.65 1.27 5.21
CA ASN A 10 -16.79 1.07 6.39
C ASN A 10 -17.22 1.95 7.58
N LEU A 11 -17.70 3.17 7.34
CA LEU A 11 -18.22 4.02 8.42
C LEU A 11 -19.48 3.41 9.04
N ILE A 12 -20.41 2.91 8.23
CA ILE A 12 -21.63 2.24 8.72
C ILE A 12 -21.28 0.98 9.51
N ILE A 13 -20.39 0.14 8.98
CA ILE A 13 -19.97 -1.09 9.65
C ILE A 13 -19.26 -0.76 10.97
N GLY A 14 -18.27 0.13 10.92
CA GLY A 14 -17.47 0.52 12.08
C GLY A 14 -18.33 1.11 13.20
N TRP A 15 -19.25 2.02 12.86
CA TRP A 15 -20.15 2.63 13.84
C TRP A 15 -21.02 1.59 14.54
N ASN A 16 -21.72 0.74 13.78
CA ASN A 16 -22.62 -0.26 14.34
C ASN A 16 -21.87 -1.33 15.17
N VAL A 17 -20.65 -1.71 14.77
CA VAL A 17 -19.84 -2.65 15.55
C VAL A 17 -19.40 -2.02 16.87
N LEU A 18 -18.92 -0.77 16.86
CA LEU A 18 -18.52 -0.05 18.08
C LEU A 18 -19.70 0.17 19.03
N GLU A 19 -20.88 0.51 18.49
CA GLU A 19 -22.10 0.69 19.30
C GLU A 19 -22.57 -0.63 19.94
N ALA A 20 -22.52 -1.72 19.19
CA ALA A 20 -22.82 -3.05 19.71
C ALA A 20 -21.82 -3.47 20.81
N GLU A 21 -20.54 -3.20 20.63
CA GLU A 21 -19.50 -3.47 21.63
C GLU A 21 -19.73 -2.63 22.90
N ARG A 22 -20.06 -1.35 22.75
CA ARG A 22 -20.37 -0.44 23.86
C ARG A 22 -21.57 -0.91 24.69
N ASN A 23 -22.62 -1.39 24.02
CA ASN A 23 -23.86 -1.85 24.66
C ASN A 23 -23.78 -3.30 25.15
N GLY A 24 -22.66 -4.01 24.97
CA GLY A 24 -22.49 -5.43 25.28
C GLY A 24 -23.43 -6.34 24.48
N THR A 25 -23.89 -5.90 23.30
CA THR A 25 -24.83 -6.61 22.44
C THR A 25 -24.17 -7.16 21.20
N HIS A 26 -24.82 -8.13 20.55
CA HIS A 26 -24.38 -8.56 19.22
C HIS A 26 -24.77 -7.52 18.17
N TYR A 27 -23.89 -7.33 17.17
CA TYR A 27 -24.22 -6.45 16.04
C TYR A 27 -25.43 -6.98 15.25
N PRO A 28 -26.24 -6.09 14.64
CA PRO A 28 -27.47 -6.45 13.94
C PRO A 28 -27.21 -7.45 12.80
N PHE A 29 -28.13 -8.37 12.57
CA PHE A 29 -28.00 -9.41 11.53
C PHE A 29 -27.82 -8.81 10.12
N TRP A 30 -28.46 -7.68 9.83
CA TRP A 30 -28.33 -6.98 8.54
C TRP A 30 -26.92 -6.44 8.27
N LEU A 31 -26.05 -6.35 9.29
CA LEU A 31 -24.67 -5.89 9.13
C LEU A 31 -23.77 -6.95 8.47
N LYS A 32 -24.09 -8.24 8.64
CA LYS A 32 -23.30 -9.34 8.05
C LYS A 32 -23.14 -9.24 6.53
N PRO A 33 -24.19 -9.05 5.73
CA PRO A 33 -24.03 -8.90 4.28
C PRO A 33 -23.21 -7.66 3.91
N LEU A 34 -23.26 -6.56 4.68
CA LEU A 34 -22.41 -5.40 4.44
C LEU A 34 -20.93 -5.68 4.71
N ILE A 35 -20.62 -6.46 5.77
CA ILE A 35 -19.26 -6.92 6.06
C ILE A 35 -18.73 -7.76 4.88
N TYR A 36 -19.52 -8.71 4.37
CA TYR A 36 -19.10 -9.50 3.21
C TYR A 36 -18.95 -8.64 1.94
N LEU A 37 -19.82 -7.64 1.75
CA LEU A 37 -19.76 -6.71 0.64
C LEU A 37 -18.52 -5.81 0.70
N SER A 38 -17.99 -5.52 1.88
CA SER A 38 -16.77 -4.70 2.03
C SER A 38 -15.53 -5.35 1.38
N ILE A 39 -15.47 -6.69 1.32
CA ILE A 39 -14.34 -7.41 0.73
C ILE A 39 -14.21 -7.15 -0.78
N PRO A 40 -15.24 -7.40 -1.63
CA PRO A 40 -15.14 -7.08 -3.05
C PRO A 40 -14.99 -5.58 -3.30
N PHE A 41 -15.53 -4.69 -2.45
CA PHE A 41 -15.28 -3.26 -2.57
C PHE A 41 -13.81 -2.91 -2.30
N ALA A 42 -13.17 -3.51 -1.31
CA ALA A 42 -11.74 -3.32 -1.04
C ALA A 42 -10.88 -3.74 -2.23
N VAL A 43 -11.18 -4.89 -2.84
CA VAL A 43 -10.50 -5.35 -4.06
C VAL A 43 -10.77 -4.42 -5.23
N SER A 44 -12.02 -3.96 -5.38
CA SER A 44 -12.42 -3.10 -6.52
C SER A 44 -11.75 -1.73 -6.51
N ILE A 45 -11.40 -1.15 -5.34
CA ILE A 45 -10.66 0.11 -5.28
C ILE A 45 -9.34 0.01 -6.06
N HIS A 46 -8.56 -1.01 -5.80
CA HIS A 46 -7.26 -1.19 -6.44
C HIS A 46 -7.41 -1.58 -7.92
N THR A 47 -8.39 -2.42 -8.23
CA THR A 47 -8.67 -2.87 -9.61
C THR A 47 -9.16 -1.71 -10.48
N VAL A 48 -10.10 -0.89 -9.99
CA VAL A 48 -10.59 0.29 -10.73
C VAL A 48 -9.47 1.32 -10.92
N THR A 49 -8.63 1.55 -9.90
CA THR A 49 -7.48 2.44 -10.02
C THR A 49 -6.52 1.95 -11.11
N ALA A 50 -6.19 0.65 -11.14
CA ALA A 50 -5.36 0.07 -12.19
C ALA A 50 -5.98 0.26 -13.59
N TYR A 51 -7.29 0.03 -13.73
CA TYR A 51 -7.97 0.20 -15.01
C TYR A 51 -8.05 1.66 -15.47
N LEU A 52 -8.11 2.63 -14.55
CA LEU A 52 -8.01 4.04 -14.89
C LEU A 52 -6.65 4.37 -15.54
N TYR A 53 -5.55 3.78 -15.05
CA TYR A 53 -4.23 3.92 -15.68
C TYR A 53 -4.16 3.16 -17.01
N CYS A 54 -4.63 1.92 -17.07
CA CYS A 54 -4.66 1.13 -18.31
C CYS A 54 -5.48 1.79 -19.43
N GLY A 55 -6.49 2.58 -19.05
CA GLY A 55 -7.36 3.30 -20.00
C GLY A 55 -6.76 4.59 -20.56
N LEU A 56 -5.56 5.01 -20.12
CA LEU A 56 -4.90 6.22 -20.63
C LEU A 56 -4.24 5.92 -21.99
N PRO A 57 -4.69 6.54 -23.08
CA PRO A 57 -4.13 6.30 -24.41
C PRO A 57 -2.67 6.78 -24.49
N GLY A 58 -1.84 6.08 -25.27
CA GLY A 58 -0.45 6.43 -25.47
C GLY A 58 0.46 6.20 -24.28
N ARG A 59 0.02 5.42 -23.28
CA ARG A 59 0.80 5.09 -22.08
C ARG A 59 1.05 3.58 -22.01
N GLY A 60 1.94 3.10 -22.88
CA GLY A 60 2.28 1.69 -23.03
C GLY A 60 2.68 1.02 -21.71
N PHE A 61 3.41 1.73 -20.85
CA PHE A 61 3.86 1.21 -19.55
C PHE A 61 2.71 0.70 -18.67
N TRP A 62 1.53 1.32 -18.73
CA TRP A 62 0.36 0.90 -17.94
C TRP A 62 -0.56 -0.07 -18.68
N MET A 63 -0.37 -0.28 -19.98
CA MET A 63 -1.20 -1.18 -20.80
C MET A 63 -0.84 -2.65 -20.56
N THR A 64 -1.01 -3.11 -19.34
CA THR A 64 -0.71 -4.49 -18.94
C THR A 64 -1.78 -5.04 -18.00
N ALA A 65 -2.18 -6.31 -18.23
CA ALA A 65 -3.12 -7.02 -17.35
C ALA A 65 -2.55 -7.27 -15.94
N ILE A 66 -1.21 -7.23 -15.79
CA ILE A 66 -0.52 -7.46 -14.51
C ILE A 66 -0.69 -6.26 -13.57
N LEU A 67 -1.07 -5.09 -14.07
CA LEU A 67 -1.17 -3.87 -13.27
C LEU A 67 -2.15 -4.01 -12.10
N ALA A 68 -3.35 -4.57 -12.32
CA ALA A 68 -4.35 -4.75 -11.28
C ALA A 68 -3.89 -5.74 -10.17
N PRO A 69 -3.42 -6.96 -10.49
CA PRO A 69 -2.82 -7.86 -9.50
C PRO A 69 -1.63 -7.24 -8.76
N ARG A 70 -0.79 -6.45 -9.44
CA ARG A 70 0.35 -5.76 -8.84
C ARG A 70 -0.09 -4.67 -7.85
N PHE A 71 -1.14 -3.90 -8.17
CA PHE A 71 -1.73 -2.94 -7.22
C PHE A 71 -2.27 -3.65 -5.99
N LEU A 72 -3.02 -4.74 -6.20
CA LEU A 72 -3.65 -5.48 -5.12
C LEU A 72 -2.60 -6.12 -4.19
N SER A 73 -1.58 -6.80 -4.74
CA SER A 73 -0.52 -7.43 -3.93
C SER A 73 0.30 -6.40 -3.15
N SER A 74 0.60 -5.24 -3.73
CA SER A 74 1.28 -4.16 -3.02
C SER A 74 0.44 -3.57 -1.88
N ALA A 75 -0.88 -3.48 -2.06
CA ALA A 75 -1.79 -3.03 -1.01
C ALA A 75 -1.86 -4.02 0.16
N PHE A 76 -1.90 -5.34 -0.15
CA PHE A 76 -1.83 -6.39 0.87
C PHE A 76 -0.45 -6.50 1.54
N ALA A 77 0.61 -5.97 0.95
CA ALA A 77 1.92 -5.86 1.60
C ALA A 77 2.01 -4.60 2.47
N ALA A 78 1.73 -3.43 1.90
CA ALA A 78 1.90 -2.13 2.56
C ALA A 78 0.84 -1.85 3.64
N GLY A 79 -0.43 -2.21 3.39
CA GLY A 79 -1.53 -1.98 4.33
C GLY A 79 -1.33 -2.68 5.68
N PRO A 80 -1.21 -4.01 5.70
CA PRO A 80 -0.92 -4.72 6.93
C PRO A 80 0.43 -4.39 7.55
N ALA A 81 1.47 -4.03 6.76
CA ALA A 81 2.73 -3.55 7.30
C ALA A 81 2.54 -2.25 8.09
N LEU A 82 1.80 -1.27 7.54
CA LEU A 82 1.45 -0.04 8.26
C LEU A 82 0.61 -0.33 9.50
N LEU A 83 -0.34 -1.27 9.42
CA LEU A 83 -1.16 -1.66 10.57
C LEU A 83 -0.31 -2.28 11.69
N ILE A 84 0.68 -3.12 11.36
CA ILE A 84 1.63 -3.65 12.35
C ILE A 84 2.40 -2.51 13.02
N LEU A 85 2.91 -1.53 12.25
CA LEU A 85 3.61 -0.37 12.80
C LEU A 85 2.72 0.43 13.74
N LEU A 86 1.46 0.65 13.39
CA LEU A 86 0.46 1.31 14.24
C LEU A 86 0.19 0.49 15.50
N CYS A 87 0.02 -0.82 15.40
CA CYS A 87 -0.17 -1.71 16.57
C CYS A 87 1.02 -1.65 17.54
N LEU A 88 2.25 -1.66 17.02
CA LEU A 88 3.46 -1.53 17.84
C LEU A 88 3.58 -0.16 18.49
N LEU A 89 3.22 0.92 17.77
CA LEU A 89 3.20 2.29 18.29
C LEU A 89 2.16 2.44 19.41
N ILE A 90 0.93 1.98 19.15
CA ILE A 90 -0.19 2.05 20.09
C ILE A 90 0.14 1.29 21.39
N ARG A 91 0.69 0.08 21.28
CA ARG A 91 1.12 -0.71 22.45
C ARG A 91 2.20 0.00 23.27
N LYS A 92 3.06 0.82 22.63
CA LYS A 92 4.09 1.59 23.33
C LYS A 92 3.55 2.87 23.97
N THR A 93 2.50 3.47 23.41
CA THR A 93 1.95 4.77 23.84
C THR A 93 0.70 4.66 24.70
N THR A 94 0.05 3.50 24.71
CA THR A 94 -1.19 3.25 25.46
C THR A 94 -1.13 1.91 26.19
N ASN A 95 -2.10 1.65 27.06
CA ASN A 95 -2.25 0.35 27.76
C ASN A 95 -2.97 -0.70 26.89
N PHE A 96 -3.25 -0.40 25.62
CA PHE A 96 -3.90 -1.33 24.71
C PHE A 96 -2.87 -2.24 24.04
N ASP A 97 -3.02 -3.56 24.25
CA ASP A 97 -2.21 -4.58 23.55
C ASP A 97 -3.09 -5.33 22.54
N PRO A 98 -2.81 -5.20 21.24
CA PRO A 98 -3.52 -5.94 20.19
C PRO A 98 -3.24 -7.46 20.21
N GLY A 99 -2.23 -7.89 20.98
CA GLY A 99 -1.80 -9.27 21.07
C GLY A 99 -0.72 -9.64 20.05
N ARG A 100 0.21 -10.48 20.50
CA ARG A 100 1.36 -10.92 19.68
C ARG A 100 0.94 -11.84 18.53
N GLU A 101 -0.08 -12.65 18.73
CA GLU A 101 -0.56 -13.61 17.75
C GLU A 101 -1.17 -12.89 16.53
N GLN A 102 -1.95 -11.84 16.75
CA GLN A 102 -2.56 -11.01 15.72
C GLN A 102 -1.49 -10.32 14.87
N ILE A 103 -0.47 -9.74 15.52
CA ILE A 103 0.67 -9.12 14.83
C ILE A 103 1.41 -10.16 13.98
N GLN A 104 1.64 -11.38 14.48
CA GLN A 104 2.30 -12.45 13.73
C GLN A 104 1.46 -12.97 12.56
N SER A 105 0.14 -12.98 12.69
CA SER A 105 -0.78 -13.34 11.60
C SER A 105 -0.73 -12.31 10.47
N LEU A 106 -0.76 -11.03 10.79
CA LEU A 106 -0.57 -9.95 9.83
C LEU A 106 0.81 -10.03 9.16
N ALA A 107 1.87 -10.30 9.93
CA ALA A 107 3.23 -10.42 9.41
C ALA A 107 3.39 -11.57 8.40
N LYS A 108 2.64 -12.66 8.55
CA LYS A 108 2.59 -13.73 7.54
C LYS A 108 1.92 -13.25 6.24
N ILE A 109 0.82 -12.50 6.34
CA ILE A 109 0.15 -11.92 5.17
C ILE A 109 1.11 -10.99 4.43
N VAL A 110 1.80 -10.11 5.14
CA VAL A 110 2.81 -9.22 4.57
C VAL A 110 3.90 -10.01 3.83
N ALA A 111 4.42 -11.09 4.44
CA ALA A 111 5.46 -11.92 3.82
C ALA A 111 5.01 -12.54 2.49
N TYR A 112 3.82 -13.10 2.43
CA TYR A 112 3.28 -13.65 1.18
C TYR A 112 2.99 -12.56 0.16
N ALA A 113 2.36 -11.47 0.57
CA ALA A 113 1.96 -10.39 -0.31
C ALA A 113 3.16 -9.70 -0.96
N ILE A 114 4.24 -9.44 -0.21
CA ILE A 114 5.45 -8.81 -0.79
C ILE A 114 6.17 -9.74 -1.77
N CYS A 115 6.21 -11.05 -1.51
CA CYS A 115 6.74 -12.03 -2.47
C CYS A 115 5.94 -12.03 -3.77
N VAL A 116 4.61 -12.01 -3.67
CA VAL A 116 3.73 -11.94 -4.85
C VAL A 116 3.88 -10.62 -5.59
N ASN A 117 4.02 -9.50 -4.87
CA ASN A 117 4.27 -8.20 -5.50
C ASN A 117 5.58 -8.17 -6.30
N VAL A 118 6.66 -8.67 -5.73
CA VAL A 118 7.96 -8.76 -6.44
C VAL A 118 7.88 -9.73 -7.61
N PHE A 119 7.17 -10.84 -7.47
CA PHE A 119 6.94 -11.77 -8.59
C PHE A 119 6.24 -11.08 -9.76
N PHE A 120 5.18 -10.30 -9.54
CA PHE A 120 4.51 -9.55 -10.60
C PHE A 120 5.40 -8.48 -11.21
N LEU A 121 6.26 -7.83 -10.42
CA LEU A 121 7.26 -6.91 -10.95
C LEU A 121 8.24 -7.61 -11.90
N LEU A 122 8.73 -8.80 -11.52
CA LEU A 122 9.61 -9.59 -12.37
C LEU A 122 8.90 -10.06 -13.66
N CYS A 123 7.62 -10.42 -13.58
CA CYS A 123 6.81 -10.72 -14.77
C CYS A 123 6.71 -9.51 -15.70
N GLU A 124 6.50 -8.32 -15.17
CA GLU A 124 6.43 -7.09 -15.96
C GLU A 124 7.76 -6.78 -16.65
N VAL A 125 8.87 -6.88 -15.91
CA VAL A 125 10.23 -6.74 -16.48
C VAL A 125 10.46 -7.79 -17.57
N PHE A 126 10.12 -9.06 -17.32
CA PHE A 126 10.25 -10.13 -18.30
C PHE A 126 9.47 -9.82 -19.58
N VAL A 127 8.19 -9.46 -19.46
CA VAL A 127 7.34 -9.16 -20.63
C VAL A 127 7.90 -7.98 -21.42
N ALA A 128 8.31 -6.91 -20.76
CA ALA A 128 8.83 -5.72 -21.43
C ALA A 128 10.12 -5.99 -22.22
N PHE A 129 11.06 -6.74 -21.63
CA PHE A 129 12.32 -7.07 -22.31
C PHE A 129 12.18 -8.20 -23.33
N TYR A 130 11.32 -9.18 -23.08
CA TYR A 130 11.07 -10.27 -24.02
C TYR A 130 10.32 -9.81 -25.26
N SER A 131 9.29 -8.97 -25.11
CA SER A 131 8.52 -8.43 -26.25
C SER A 131 9.32 -7.39 -27.05
N ASN A 132 10.32 -6.78 -26.40
CA ASN A 132 11.17 -5.73 -26.99
C ASN A 132 10.39 -4.57 -27.64
N ILE A 133 9.20 -4.26 -27.08
CA ILE A 133 8.38 -3.13 -27.51
C ILE A 133 8.93 -1.87 -26.84
N PRO A 134 9.35 -0.84 -27.61
CA PRO A 134 9.97 0.37 -27.05
C PRO A 134 9.11 1.04 -25.98
N GLU A 135 7.81 1.17 -26.21
CA GLU A 135 6.86 1.83 -25.31
C GLU A 135 6.76 1.17 -23.92
N HIS A 136 7.11 -0.12 -23.79
CA HIS A 136 7.18 -0.82 -22.51
C HIS A 136 8.60 -0.81 -21.93
N LYS A 137 9.60 -1.03 -22.80
CA LYS A 137 10.98 -1.22 -22.39
C LYS A 137 11.64 0.08 -21.94
N ASP A 138 11.40 1.18 -22.66
CA ASP A 138 12.05 2.47 -22.41
C ASP A 138 11.71 3.05 -21.03
N HIS A 139 10.48 2.84 -20.55
CA HIS A 139 10.11 3.21 -19.19
C HIS A 139 10.93 2.46 -18.13
N LEU A 140 11.12 1.15 -18.29
CA LEU A 140 11.94 0.36 -17.37
C LEU A 140 13.42 0.71 -17.46
N ILE A 141 13.95 0.97 -18.65
CA ILE A 141 15.32 1.45 -18.82
C ILE A 141 15.50 2.79 -18.12
N TYR A 142 14.57 3.73 -18.34
CA TYR A 142 14.58 5.03 -17.64
C TYR A 142 14.60 4.86 -16.11
N LEU A 143 13.78 3.98 -15.57
CA LEU A 143 13.64 3.76 -14.13
C LEU A 143 14.88 3.11 -13.49
N PHE A 144 15.57 2.19 -14.19
CA PHE A 144 16.64 1.40 -13.58
C PHE A 144 18.06 1.71 -14.11
N ALA A 145 18.18 2.24 -15.30
CA ALA A 145 19.48 2.53 -15.93
C ALA A 145 19.62 4.00 -16.39
N GLY A 146 18.51 4.70 -16.50
CA GLY A 146 18.47 6.01 -17.13
C GLY A 146 18.36 5.92 -18.66
N LEU A 147 17.77 6.94 -19.26
CA LEU A 147 17.54 7.02 -20.70
C LEU A 147 18.01 8.37 -21.24
N HIS A 148 18.83 8.37 -22.30
CA HIS A 148 19.36 9.58 -22.96
C HIS A 148 20.02 10.60 -22.02
N GLY A 149 20.70 10.14 -20.95
CA GLY A 149 21.36 11.01 -19.97
C GLY A 149 20.44 11.49 -18.83
N HIS A 150 19.17 11.10 -18.83
CA HIS A 150 18.20 11.37 -17.79
C HIS A 150 18.04 10.17 -16.87
N GLY A 151 17.95 10.38 -15.55
CA GLY A 151 17.88 9.27 -14.60
C GLY A 151 17.62 9.71 -13.15
N VAL A 152 16.85 10.75 -12.95
CA VAL A 152 16.51 11.27 -11.61
C VAL A 152 15.84 10.20 -10.74
N LEU A 153 15.07 9.28 -11.33
CA LEU A 153 14.36 8.22 -10.60
C LEU A 153 15.21 6.97 -10.34
N VAL A 154 16.35 6.80 -11.02
CA VAL A 154 17.20 5.61 -10.88
C VAL A 154 17.60 5.30 -9.43
N PRO A 155 18.13 6.25 -8.64
CA PRO A 155 18.53 5.94 -7.26
C PRO A 155 17.33 5.56 -6.39
N TRP A 156 16.16 6.14 -6.63
CA TRP A 156 14.93 5.82 -5.91
C TRP A 156 14.43 4.41 -6.21
N MET A 157 14.48 4.00 -7.48
CA MET A 157 14.06 2.66 -7.87
C MET A 157 14.97 1.58 -7.30
N TRP A 158 16.29 1.78 -7.31
CA TRP A 158 17.22 0.86 -6.66
C TRP A 158 17.03 0.83 -5.14
N ALA A 159 16.79 1.98 -4.50
CA ALA A 159 16.44 2.03 -3.08
C ALA A 159 15.16 1.24 -2.78
N SER A 160 14.13 1.38 -3.61
CA SER A 160 12.89 0.60 -3.50
C SER A 160 13.15 -0.90 -3.59
N MET A 161 13.93 -1.35 -4.58
CA MET A 161 14.29 -2.76 -4.75
C MET A 161 15.02 -3.32 -3.53
N ILE A 162 16.03 -2.61 -3.05
CA ILE A 162 16.81 -3.01 -1.87
C ILE A 162 15.90 -3.11 -0.64
N LEU A 163 15.04 -2.12 -0.41
CA LEU A 163 14.10 -2.11 0.71
C LEU A 163 13.10 -3.27 0.63
N MET A 164 12.55 -3.57 -0.55
CA MET A 164 11.65 -4.72 -0.73
C MET A 164 12.38 -6.05 -0.48
N VAL A 165 13.60 -6.21 -0.96
CA VAL A 165 14.40 -7.43 -0.72
C VAL A 165 14.72 -7.60 0.78
N ILE A 166 15.13 -6.53 1.46
CA ILE A 166 15.32 -6.54 2.93
C ILE A 166 14.01 -6.94 3.62
N GLY A 167 12.89 -6.32 3.23
CA GLY A 167 11.57 -6.64 3.76
C GLY A 167 11.19 -8.11 3.58
N ILE A 168 11.45 -8.69 2.42
CA ILE A 168 11.21 -10.12 2.14
C ILE A 168 12.06 -10.99 3.06
N ILE A 169 13.37 -10.78 3.12
CA ILE A 169 14.29 -11.58 3.93
C ILE A 169 13.86 -11.57 5.40
N LEU A 170 13.53 -10.39 5.93
CA LEU A 170 13.17 -10.24 7.34
C LEU A 170 11.77 -10.79 7.66
N THR A 171 10.81 -10.76 6.73
CA THR A 171 9.45 -11.25 6.98
C THR A 171 9.29 -12.74 6.66
N VAL A 172 9.99 -13.28 5.67
CA VAL A 172 9.94 -14.71 5.32
C VAL A 172 10.66 -15.56 6.37
N THR A 173 11.78 -15.10 6.88
CA THR A 173 12.55 -15.83 7.91
C THR A 173 11.80 -15.81 9.26
N PRO A 174 11.41 -16.98 9.82
CA PRO A 174 10.63 -17.03 11.06
C PRO A 174 11.32 -16.41 12.27
N ALA A 175 12.65 -16.52 12.35
CA ALA A 175 13.43 -15.99 13.48
C ALA A 175 13.37 -14.46 13.54
N THR A 176 13.56 -13.79 12.40
CA THR A 176 13.51 -12.32 12.29
C THR A 176 12.07 -11.80 12.39
N ARG A 177 11.10 -12.49 11.77
CA ARG A 177 9.70 -12.12 11.85
C ARG A 177 9.14 -12.16 13.28
N ARG A 178 9.56 -13.12 14.11
CA ARG A 178 9.12 -13.24 15.51
C ARG A 178 9.70 -12.17 16.43
N ASN A 179 10.80 -11.57 16.07
CA ASN A 179 11.40 -10.46 16.81
C ASN A 179 10.74 -9.15 16.40
N GLU A 180 10.17 -8.43 17.36
CA GLU A 180 9.38 -7.22 17.10
C GLU A 180 10.22 -6.08 16.50
N THR A 181 11.47 -5.93 16.91
CA THR A 181 12.36 -4.88 16.37
C THR A 181 12.68 -5.15 14.91
N THR A 182 13.02 -6.37 14.54
CA THR A 182 13.29 -6.73 13.15
C THR A 182 12.03 -6.71 12.30
N LEU A 183 10.89 -7.09 12.85
CA LEU A 183 9.60 -6.97 12.18
C LEU A 183 9.24 -5.51 11.92
N MET A 184 9.48 -4.61 12.88
CA MET A 184 9.27 -3.17 12.69
C MET A 184 10.13 -2.63 11.54
N VAL A 185 11.41 -2.96 11.51
CA VAL A 185 12.32 -2.58 10.41
C VAL A 185 11.84 -3.13 9.08
N ALA A 186 11.42 -4.39 9.03
CA ALA A 186 10.86 -5.01 7.83
C ALA A 186 9.60 -4.30 7.33
N CYS A 187 8.67 -3.96 8.23
CA CYS A 187 7.44 -3.24 7.87
C CYS A 187 7.73 -1.84 7.35
N ILE A 188 8.69 -1.11 7.96
CA ILE A 188 9.14 0.21 7.46
C ILE A 188 9.74 0.06 6.06
N ALA A 189 10.63 -0.92 5.86
CA ALA A 189 11.27 -1.15 4.58
C ALA A 189 10.25 -1.51 3.49
N ILE A 190 9.29 -2.39 3.77
CA ILE A 190 8.22 -2.75 2.83
C ILE A 190 7.34 -1.55 2.52
N PHE A 191 6.91 -0.79 3.53
CA PHE A 191 6.04 0.36 3.32
C PHE A 191 6.71 1.43 2.46
N ILE A 192 7.95 1.82 2.79
CA ILE A 192 8.69 2.82 2.02
C ILE A 192 9.05 2.28 0.63
N GLY A 193 9.51 1.04 0.52
CA GLY A 193 9.86 0.42 -0.76
C GLY A 193 8.67 0.36 -1.71
N THR A 194 7.51 -0.11 -1.25
CA THR A 194 6.28 -0.15 -2.05
C THR A 194 5.75 1.24 -2.38
N TRP A 195 5.89 2.22 -1.47
CA TRP A 195 5.52 3.60 -1.73
C TRP A 195 6.36 4.23 -2.87
N ILE A 196 7.68 4.02 -2.85
CA ILE A 196 8.57 4.47 -3.92
C ILE A 196 8.22 3.77 -5.24
N ASP A 197 8.07 2.44 -5.23
CA ASP A 197 7.71 1.67 -6.43
C ASP A 197 6.40 2.15 -7.06
N LYS A 198 5.37 2.40 -6.26
CA LYS A 198 4.05 2.83 -6.77
C LYS A 198 3.98 4.33 -7.07
N GLY A 199 4.52 5.17 -6.19
CA GLY A 199 4.47 6.62 -6.36
C GLY A 199 5.43 7.11 -7.42
N LEU A 200 6.72 6.88 -7.22
CA LEU A 200 7.75 7.38 -8.14
C LEU A 200 7.93 6.47 -9.35
N GLY A 201 8.01 5.16 -9.15
CA GLY A 201 8.24 4.21 -10.24
C GLY A 201 7.04 4.10 -11.17
N MET A 202 5.89 3.69 -10.67
CA MET A 202 4.75 3.39 -11.51
C MET A 202 3.99 4.64 -11.96
N ILE A 203 3.74 5.62 -11.07
CA ILE A 203 2.98 6.80 -11.44
C ILE A 203 3.90 7.79 -12.17
N SER A 204 4.90 8.35 -11.50
CA SER A 204 5.76 9.37 -12.12
C SER A 204 6.57 8.81 -13.29
N GLY A 205 7.15 7.62 -13.14
CA GLY A 205 7.90 6.95 -14.19
C GLY A 205 7.05 6.52 -15.38
N GLY A 206 5.74 6.25 -15.19
CA GLY A 206 4.83 5.94 -16.28
C GLY A 206 4.47 7.13 -17.18
N PHE A 207 4.79 8.36 -16.78
CA PHE A 207 4.69 9.55 -17.63
C PHE A 207 5.96 9.83 -18.44
N VAL A 208 7.06 9.14 -18.17
CA VAL A 208 8.38 9.37 -18.78
C VAL A 208 8.90 8.07 -19.40
N PRO A 209 9.22 8.05 -20.71
CA PRO A 209 9.03 9.11 -21.71
C PRO A 209 7.55 9.38 -22.05
N ASN A 210 7.30 10.54 -22.65
CA ASN A 210 5.97 10.84 -23.17
C ASN A 210 5.68 10.08 -24.50
N PRO A 211 4.45 10.09 -25.03
CA PRO A 211 4.13 9.39 -26.29
C PRO A 211 4.91 9.88 -27.52
N LEU A 212 5.59 11.01 -27.43
CA LEU A 212 6.47 11.55 -28.49
C LEU A 212 7.94 11.16 -28.26
N HIS A 213 8.21 10.24 -27.31
CA HIS A 213 9.54 9.79 -26.87
C HIS A 213 10.42 10.91 -26.27
N GLU A 214 9.81 12.02 -25.83
CA GLU A 214 10.52 13.08 -25.11
C GLU A 214 10.60 12.78 -23.62
N ILE A 215 11.70 13.16 -22.99
CA ILE A 215 11.95 12.94 -21.57
C ILE A 215 11.78 14.27 -20.83
N HIS A 216 10.72 14.38 -20.07
CA HIS A 216 10.47 15.51 -19.17
C HIS A 216 10.51 15.02 -17.73
N GLU A 217 11.63 15.29 -17.06
CA GLU A 217 11.79 14.91 -15.66
C GLU A 217 11.08 15.90 -14.75
N TYR A 218 10.30 15.35 -13.85
CA TYR A 218 9.57 16.12 -12.84
C TYR A 218 10.32 16.07 -11.52
N VAL A 219 10.55 17.24 -10.94
CA VAL A 219 11.07 17.40 -9.58
C VAL A 219 10.04 18.20 -8.78
N PRO A 220 9.54 17.67 -7.64
CA PRO A 220 8.53 18.33 -6.86
C PRO A 220 9.02 19.67 -6.31
N THR A 221 8.20 20.68 -6.42
CA THR A 221 8.45 21.99 -5.83
C THR A 221 8.29 21.97 -4.31
N PRO A 222 8.90 22.89 -3.56
CA PRO A 222 8.71 22.97 -2.10
C PRO A 222 7.24 23.08 -1.68
N LEU A 223 6.41 23.76 -2.46
CA LEU A 223 4.98 23.90 -2.20
C LEU A 223 4.26 22.55 -2.32
N GLU A 224 4.57 21.76 -3.33
CA GLU A 224 3.99 20.41 -3.51
C GLU A 224 4.40 19.45 -2.40
N ILE A 225 5.63 19.55 -1.91
CA ILE A 225 6.09 18.79 -0.75
C ILE A 225 5.29 19.16 0.50
N ILE A 226 5.10 20.47 0.76
CA ILE A 226 4.31 20.95 1.91
C ILE A 226 2.85 20.50 1.80
N LEU A 227 2.24 20.58 0.63
CA LEU A 227 0.88 20.07 0.39
C LEU A 227 0.77 18.56 0.65
N THR A 228 1.73 17.80 0.19
CA THR A 228 1.79 16.34 0.43
C THR A 228 1.89 16.02 1.93
N LEU A 229 2.76 16.74 2.66
CA LEU A 229 2.85 16.60 4.11
C LEU A 229 1.55 16.99 4.81
N GLY A 230 0.85 18.02 4.32
CA GLY A 230 -0.47 18.41 4.80
C GLY A 230 -1.51 17.30 4.65
N VAL A 231 -1.54 16.62 3.50
CA VAL A 231 -2.44 15.49 3.26
C VAL A 231 -2.14 14.33 4.21
N TYR A 232 -0.86 13.99 4.43
CA TYR A 232 -0.48 12.97 5.41
C TYR A 232 -0.85 13.36 6.84
N ALA A 233 -0.72 14.64 7.20
CA ALA A 233 -1.11 15.14 8.52
C ALA A 233 -2.62 15.00 8.76
N VAL A 234 -3.45 15.32 7.76
CA VAL A 234 -4.91 15.09 7.81
C VAL A 234 -5.24 13.61 7.97
N GLY A 235 -4.57 12.73 7.22
CA GLY A 235 -4.73 11.28 7.36
C GLY A 235 -4.37 10.80 8.78
N ALA A 236 -3.25 11.26 9.32
CA ALA A 236 -2.82 10.93 10.68
C ALA A 236 -3.82 11.44 11.75
N LEU A 237 -4.38 12.64 11.56
CA LEU A 237 -5.41 13.19 12.43
C LEU A 237 -6.67 12.31 12.43
N ILE A 238 -7.16 11.91 11.26
CA ILE A 238 -8.35 11.05 11.15
C ILE A 238 -8.09 9.70 11.85
N ILE A 239 -6.94 9.06 11.60
CA ILE A 239 -6.58 7.80 12.28
C ILE A 239 -6.53 7.99 13.79
N THR A 240 -5.96 9.09 14.28
CA THR A 240 -5.86 9.39 15.72
C THR A 240 -7.24 9.56 16.36
N LEU A 241 -8.15 10.28 15.68
CA LEU A 241 -9.53 10.47 16.18
C LEU A 241 -10.30 9.16 16.23
N LEU A 242 -10.27 8.37 15.15
CA LEU A 242 -10.94 7.07 15.09
C LEU A 242 -10.38 6.09 16.13
N PHE A 243 -9.06 6.09 16.32
CA PHE A 243 -8.41 5.29 17.35
C PHE A 243 -8.86 5.68 18.76
N LYS A 244 -8.87 6.97 19.10
CA LYS A 244 -9.34 7.45 20.41
C LYS A 244 -10.79 7.04 20.67
N MET A 245 -11.66 7.15 19.66
CA MET A 245 -13.06 6.70 19.78
C MET A 245 -13.13 5.19 20.06
N ALA A 246 -12.39 4.37 19.32
CA ALA A 246 -12.40 2.92 19.50
C ALA A 246 -11.85 2.48 20.87
N VAL A 247 -10.78 3.13 21.35
CA VAL A 247 -10.19 2.82 22.67
C VAL A 247 -11.13 3.25 23.80
N SER A 248 -11.72 4.45 23.71
CA SER A 248 -12.69 4.93 24.73
C SER A 248 -13.85 3.95 24.93
N VAL A 249 -14.43 3.45 23.83
CA VAL A 249 -15.49 2.43 23.90
C VAL A 249 -15.00 1.15 24.59
N LYS A 250 -13.78 0.68 24.28
CA LYS A 250 -13.22 -0.53 24.90
C LYS A 250 -12.88 -0.36 26.37
N GLU A 251 -12.50 0.81 26.80
CA GLU A 251 -12.24 1.14 28.20
C GLU A 251 -13.56 1.21 29.00
N GLU A 252 -14.61 1.83 28.43
CA GLU A 252 -15.95 1.86 29.02
C GLU A 252 -16.55 0.44 29.26
N VAL A 253 -16.31 -0.47 28.31
CA VAL A 253 -16.80 -1.88 28.42
C VAL A 253 -16.02 -2.71 29.44
N ARG A 254 -14.78 -2.33 29.74
CA ARG A 254 -13.92 -3.03 30.72
C ARG A 254 -14.08 -2.51 32.15
N ALA A 255 -14.63 -1.32 32.35
CA ALA A 255 -14.92 -0.71 33.65
C ALA A 255 -16.25 -1.18 34.21
#